data_d53ae07d0ff563fe9fceef80fc0d097b
#
_entry.id   d53ae07d0ff563fe9fceef80fc0d097b
#
_cell.length_a   1.000
_cell.length_b   1.000
_cell.length_c   1.000
_cell.angle_alpha   90.00
_cell.angle_beta   90.00
_cell.angle_gamma   90.00
#
_symmetry.space_group_name_H-M   'P 1'
#
loop_
_entity.id
_entity.type
_entity.pdbx_description
1 polymer ?
#
loop_
_entity_poly.entity_id
_entity_poly.type
_entity_poly.pdbx_seq_one_letter_code
_entity_poly.pdbx_strand_id
1 'polypeptide(L)'
;VYKRQALERAGIKNIVNGPFTFGPDGSPLIGPVPGMKNYWVAVGVMAGFCQGGGVGKCIAEWIIDGEPSIDVWAMDVARFGDYASPQYGTIKSSENYERRFIMTFPNETLPKGRKQKTTVLYDRFVNQGAVMGDSFGLENVLWFANNKEDAHEEPTIKRSRSHDYVSKEVINVRENVGLIEVANFSKHEFKGPDARKFLDHIMAGRLPKPGRISLSPMLSYRGKLCGDLTVACLDENEFMVFGLSLIHISEPT
;
A
#
# COMPACT_ATOMS: atom_id res chain seq x y z
N VAL A 1 16.72 -21.61 23.75
CA VAL A 1 17.86 -20.88 24.38
C VAL A 1 18.92 -21.85 24.86
N TYR A 2 18.55 -23.01 25.39
CA TYR A 2 19.48 -23.96 26.04
C TYR A 2 20.33 -24.84 25.08
N LYS A 3 20.13 -24.78 23.78
CA LYS A 3 20.89 -25.57 22.80
C LYS A 3 21.99 -24.79 22.07
N ARG A 4 22.21 -23.52 22.41
CA ARG A 4 23.25 -22.68 21.82
C ARG A 4 24.67 -23.24 22.01
N GLN A 5 24.93 -23.81 23.16
CA GLN A 5 26.27 -24.35 23.53
C GLN A 5 26.72 -25.51 22.63
N ALA A 6 25.79 -26.32 22.12
CA ALA A 6 26.10 -27.36 21.16
C ALA A 6 26.51 -26.79 19.79
N LEU A 7 25.88 -25.66 19.38
CA LEU A 7 26.15 -24.99 18.11
C LEU A 7 27.49 -24.23 18.15
N GLU A 8 27.90 -23.71 19.31
CA GLU A 8 29.20 -23.02 19.48
C GLU A 8 30.39 -23.92 19.20
N ARG A 9 30.23 -25.22 19.36
CA ARG A 9 31.30 -26.23 19.15
C ARG A 9 31.12 -27.01 17.84
N ALA A 10 30.05 -26.76 17.11
CA ALA A 10 29.78 -27.44 15.86
C ALA A 10 30.60 -26.84 14.71
N GLY A 11 31.29 -27.69 13.96
CA GLY A 11 31.97 -27.30 12.72
C GLY A 11 30.96 -27.12 11.59
N ILE A 12 31.32 -26.31 10.60
CA ILE A 12 30.53 -26.16 9.36
C ILE A 12 30.86 -27.35 8.44
N LYS A 13 29.84 -28.16 8.13
CA LYS A 13 29.99 -29.31 7.22
C LYS A 13 29.96 -28.88 5.75
N ASN A 14 28.97 -28.06 5.39
CA ASN A 14 28.76 -27.57 4.03
C ASN A 14 28.22 -26.15 4.08
N ILE A 15 28.61 -25.33 3.10
CA ILE A 15 28.02 -24.01 2.83
C ILE A 15 27.33 -24.11 1.47
N VAL A 16 26.04 -23.79 1.43
CA VAL A 16 25.27 -23.69 0.20
C VAL A 16 25.04 -22.20 -0.09
N ASN A 17 25.44 -21.77 -1.27
CA ASN A 17 25.23 -20.40 -1.75
C ASN A 17 24.55 -20.47 -3.13
N GLY A 18 23.61 -19.57 -3.37
CA GLY A 18 22.86 -19.52 -4.63
C GLY A 18 22.06 -18.24 -4.77
N PRO A 19 21.58 -17.92 -5.97
CA PRO A 19 20.73 -16.77 -6.20
C PRO A 19 19.40 -16.93 -5.45
N PHE A 20 18.91 -15.81 -4.95
CA PHE A 20 17.69 -15.76 -4.18
C PHE A 20 16.81 -14.60 -4.65
N THR A 21 15.55 -14.89 -4.99
CA THR A 21 14.59 -13.88 -5.43
C THR A 21 13.91 -13.25 -4.22
N PHE A 22 13.85 -11.92 -4.22
CA PHE A 22 13.30 -11.14 -3.12
C PHE A 22 12.49 -9.95 -3.63
N GLY A 23 11.25 -9.80 -3.17
CA GLY A 23 10.39 -8.67 -3.53
C GLY A 23 10.86 -7.36 -2.90
N PRO A 24 10.54 -6.20 -3.49
CA PRO A 24 10.93 -4.90 -2.96
C PRO A 24 10.40 -4.61 -1.55
N ASP A 25 9.28 -5.18 -1.17
CA ASP A 25 8.67 -5.09 0.16
C ASP A 25 8.82 -6.38 0.99
N GLY A 26 9.59 -7.34 0.49
CA GLY A 26 9.77 -8.64 1.12
C GLY A 26 8.61 -9.62 0.92
N SER A 27 7.54 -9.22 0.26
CA SER A 27 6.40 -10.08 -0.07
C SER A 27 6.49 -10.63 -1.49
N PRO A 28 5.90 -11.80 -1.78
CA PRO A 28 5.81 -12.34 -3.14
C PRO A 28 5.12 -11.37 -4.10
N LEU A 29 5.38 -11.56 -5.40
CA LEU A 29 4.67 -10.89 -6.48
C LEU A 29 3.90 -11.96 -7.23
N ILE A 30 2.57 -11.98 -7.07
CA ILE A 30 1.69 -12.97 -7.70
C ILE A 30 0.53 -12.29 -8.40
N GLY A 31 -0.06 -12.95 -9.37
CA GLY A 31 -1.27 -12.48 -10.04
C GLY A 31 -1.07 -12.07 -11.50
N PRO A 32 -2.12 -11.52 -12.13
CA PRO A 32 -2.06 -11.04 -13.50
C PRO A 32 -1.21 -9.77 -13.58
N VAL A 33 -0.36 -9.69 -14.60
CA VAL A 33 0.45 -8.47 -14.82
C VAL A 33 -0.43 -7.42 -15.50
N PRO A 34 -0.57 -6.21 -14.92
CA PRO A 34 -1.36 -5.14 -15.49
C PRO A 34 -0.97 -4.81 -16.94
N GLY A 35 -1.95 -4.62 -17.82
CA GLY A 35 -1.75 -4.33 -19.24
C GLY A 35 -1.28 -5.52 -20.11
N MET A 36 -1.11 -6.71 -19.54
CA MET A 36 -0.67 -7.91 -20.26
C MET A 36 -1.70 -9.04 -20.21
N LYS A 37 -2.43 -9.22 -21.29
CA LYS A 37 -3.45 -10.27 -21.35
C LYS A 37 -2.83 -11.67 -21.23
N ASN A 38 -3.41 -12.51 -20.36
CA ASN A 38 -2.99 -13.91 -20.12
C ASN A 38 -1.54 -14.06 -19.63
N TYR A 39 -0.96 -13.03 -19.07
CA TYR A 39 0.38 -13.08 -18.48
C TYR A 39 0.29 -13.02 -16.95
N TRP A 40 0.76 -14.08 -16.31
CA TRP A 40 0.69 -14.29 -14.86
C TRP A 40 2.08 -14.44 -14.27
N VAL A 41 2.27 -13.97 -13.06
CA VAL A 41 3.53 -14.13 -12.33
C VAL A 41 3.31 -14.76 -10.97
N ALA A 42 4.33 -15.51 -10.53
CA ALA A 42 4.46 -16.06 -9.18
C ALA A 42 5.95 -16.05 -8.83
N VAL A 43 6.47 -14.90 -8.42
CA VAL A 43 7.90 -14.67 -8.18
C VAL A 43 8.15 -14.10 -6.78
N GLY A 44 9.40 -14.16 -6.31
CA GLY A 44 9.76 -13.65 -5.00
C GLY A 44 9.15 -14.45 -3.83
N VAL A 45 8.73 -15.70 -4.07
CA VAL A 45 8.19 -16.60 -3.04
C VAL A 45 9.36 -17.09 -2.17
N MET A 46 9.81 -16.23 -1.26
CA MET A 46 11.00 -16.43 -0.45
C MET A 46 10.92 -17.69 0.42
N ALA A 47 9.81 -17.93 1.06
CA ALA A 47 9.54 -19.11 1.86
C ALA A 47 8.91 -20.22 1.02
N GLY A 48 9.55 -20.59 -0.10
CA GLY A 48 8.99 -21.47 -1.13
C GLY A 48 8.39 -22.78 -0.62
N PHE A 49 9.06 -23.45 0.30
CA PHE A 49 8.54 -24.70 0.91
C PHE A 49 7.27 -24.48 1.73
N CYS A 50 7.12 -23.32 2.38
CA CYS A 50 5.97 -23.02 3.21
C CYS A 50 4.83 -22.36 2.41
N GLN A 51 5.16 -21.50 1.45
CA GLN A 51 4.20 -20.67 0.74
C GLN A 51 3.85 -21.16 -0.67
N GLY A 52 4.72 -21.96 -1.31
CA GLY A 52 4.58 -22.34 -2.70
C GLY A 52 3.25 -23.04 -3.02
N GLY A 53 2.79 -23.95 -2.14
CA GLY A 53 1.49 -24.62 -2.30
C GLY A 53 0.31 -23.64 -2.22
N GLY A 54 0.34 -22.72 -1.26
CA GLY A 54 -0.69 -21.68 -1.11
C GLY A 54 -0.71 -20.71 -2.29
N VAL A 55 0.46 -20.26 -2.74
CA VAL A 55 0.59 -19.39 -3.92
C VAL A 55 0.05 -20.09 -5.16
N GLY A 56 0.42 -21.36 -5.39
CA GLY A 56 -0.09 -22.15 -6.52
C GLY A 56 -1.61 -22.30 -6.51
N LYS A 57 -2.19 -22.55 -5.33
CA LYS A 57 -3.66 -22.58 -5.16
C LYS A 57 -4.30 -21.24 -5.52
N CYS A 58 -3.81 -20.15 -4.96
CA CYS A 58 -4.36 -18.81 -5.22
C CYS A 58 -4.30 -18.44 -6.71
N ILE A 59 -3.18 -18.70 -7.38
CA ILE A 59 -3.04 -18.46 -8.83
C ILE A 59 -4.01 -19.32 -9.64
N ALA A 60 -4.14 -20.60 -9.29
CA ALA A 60 -5.07 -21.50 -10.00
C ALA A 60 -6.53 -21.03 -9.86
N GLU A 61 -6.96 -20.69 -8.64
CA GLU A 61 -8.28 -20.13 -8.38
C GLU A 61 -8.50 -18.81 -9.14
N TRP A 62 -7.49 -17.94 -9.13
CA TRP A 62 -7.58 -16.65 -9.80
C TRP A 62 -7.72 -16.80 -11.32
N ILE A 63 -6.99 -17.74 -11.94
CA ILE A 63 -7.09 -18.04 -13.38
C ILE A 63 -8.46 -18.66 -13.74
N ILE A 64 -8.96 -19.59 -12.92
CA ILE A 64 -10.16 -20.35 -13.22
C ILE A 64 -11.43 -19.59 -12.81
N ASP A 65 -11.41 -19.01 -11.62
CA ASP A 65 -12.58 -18.43 -10.97
C ASP A 65 -12.60 -16.89 -11.05
N GLY A 66 -11.54 -16.25 -11.57
CA GLY A 66 -11.42 -14.79 -11.65
C GLY A 66 -10.95 -14.12 -10.36
N GLU A 67 -10.97 -14.81 -9.22
CA GLU A 67 -10.46 -14.31 -7.93
C GLU A 67 -10.02 -15.46 -7.02
N PRO A 68 -8.99 -15.27 -6.19
CA PRO A 68 -8.59 -16.27 -5.20
C PRO A 68 -9.60 -16.35 -4.05
N SER A 69 -9.65 -17.53 -3.37
CA SER A 69 -10.55 -17.76 -2.23
C SER A 69 -10.17 -16.96 -0.98
N ILE A 70 -8.91 -16.56 -0.87
CA ILE A 70 -8.37 -15.75 0.23
C ILE A 70 -7.86 -14.41 -0.29
N ASP A 71 -7.80 -13.42 0.58
CA ASP A 71 -7.22 -12.11 0.24
C ASP A 71 -5.71 -12.22 0.08
N VAL A 72 -5.23 -11.91 -1.12
CA VAL A 72 -3.81 -11.90 -1.50
C VAL A 72 -3.33 -10.51 -1.93
N TRP A 73 -4.07 -9.46 -1.63
CA TRP A 73 -3.76 -8.10 -2.05
C TRP A 73 -2.31 -7.68 -1.72
N ALA A 74 -1.82 -8.04 -0.54
CA ALA A 74 -0.44 -7.77 -0.13
C ALA A 74 0.62 -8.50 -0.97
N MET A 75 0.22 -9.46 -1.82
CA MET A 75 1.09 -10.20 -2.73
C MET A 75 0.80 -9.89 -4.19
N ASP A 76 -0.29 -9.17 -4.50
CA ASP A 76 -0.66 -8.82 -5.87
C ASP A 76 0.45 -7.98 -6.53
N VAL A 77 0.90 -8.40 -7.72
CA VAL A 77 1.91 -7.66 -8.49
C VAL A 77 1.42 -6.26 -8.86
N ALA A 78 0.13 -6.07 -9.02
CA ALA A 78 -0.50 -4.79 -9.33
C ALA A 78 -0.39 -3.75 -8.20
N ARG A 79 0.03 -4.14 -6.97
CA ARG A 79 0.28 -3.18 -5.88
C ARG A 79 1.42 -2.21 -6.16
N PHE A 80 2.29 -2.53 -7.10
CA PHE A 80 3.34 -1.64 -7.57
C PHE A 80 2.89 -0.93 -8.84
N GLY A 81 3.02 0.40 -8.86
CA GLY A 81 2.78 1.21 -10.05
C GLY A 81 4.09 1.56 -10.79
N ASP A 82 4.01 2.47 -11.74
CA ASP A 82 5.12 2.90 -12.62
C ASP A 82 6.34 3.45 -11.89
N TYR A 83 6.18 3.86 -10.61
CA TYR A 83 7.29 4.31 -9.77
C TYR A 83 8.30 3.20 -9.46
N ALA A 84 7.88 1.94 -9.51
CA ALA A 84 8.70 0.79 -9.16
C ALA A 84 9.67 0.41 -10.29
N SER A 85 10.57 1.32 -10.62
CA SER A 85 11.64 1.08 -11.59
C SER A 85 12.56 -0.10 -11.19
N PRO A 86 13.33 -0.69 -12.12
CA PRO A 86 14.34 -1.71 -11.79
C PRO A 86 15.34 -1.24 -10.72
N GLN A 87 15.71 0.04 -10.75
CA GLN A 87 16.59 0.63 -9.74
C GLN A 87 15.93 0.68 -8.36
N TYR A 88 14.68 1.13 -8.28
CA TYR A 88 13.88 1.09 -7.05
C TYR A 88 13.79 -0.34 -6.50
N GLY A 89 13.43 -1.29 -7.37
CA GLY A 89 13.32 -2.70 -7.01
C GLY A 89 14.62 -3.26 -6.40
N THR A 90 15.77 -2.97 -7.01
CA THR A 90 17.07 -3.41 -6.51
C THR A 90 17.39 -2.81 -5.14
N ILE A 91 17.19 -1.50 -4.96
CA ILE A 91 17.47 -0.80 -3.71
C ILE A 91 16.57 -1.31 -2.58
N LYS A 92 15.26 -1.42 -2.83
CA LYS A 92 14.28 -1.85 -1.84
C LYS A 92 14.42 -3.33 -1.49
N SER A 93 14.65 -4.20 -2.47
CA SER A 93 14.91 -5.62 -2.22
C SER A 93 16.15 -5.82 -1.35
N SER A 94 17.23 -5.08 -1.61
CA SER A 94 18.45 -5.13 -0.78
C SER A 94 18.17 -4.64 0.64
N GLU A 95 17.47 -3.52 0.81
CA GLU A 95 17.12 -2.98 2.12
C GLU A 95 16.25 -3.96 2.93
N ASN A 96 15.22 -4.52 2.32
CA ASN A 96 14.36 -5.50 2.97
C ASN A 96 15.10 -6.81 3.28
N TYR A 97 15.99 -7.26 2.39
CA TYR A 97 16.79 -8.45 2.63
C TYR A 97 17.74 -8.28 3.81
N GLU A 98 18.44 -7.13 3.91
CA GLU A 98 19.32 -6.79 5.04
C GLU A 98 18.55 -6.82 6.37
N ARG A 99 17.28 -6.45 6.35
CA ARG A 99 16.42 -6.32 7.52
C ARG A 99 15.54 -7.53 7.82
N ARG A 100 15.56 -8.57 7.02
CA ARG A 100 14.58 -9.68 7.07
C ARG A 100 14.48 -10.41 8.41
N PHE A 101 15.51 -10.32 9.26
CA PHE A 101 15.53 -10.89 10.60
C PHE A 101 15.53 -9.84 11.71
N ILE A 102 15.41 -8.58 11.36
CA ILE A 102 15.31 -7.48 12.30
C ILE A 102 13.83 -7.29 12.63
N MET A 103 13.53 -7.12 13.92
CA MET A 103 12.16 -6.79 14.35
C MET A 103 11.77 -5.41 13.80
N THR A 104 10.64 -5.35 13.11
CA THR A 104 10.07 -4.09 12.63
C THR A 104 9.35 -3.39 13.77
N PHE A 105 9.61 -2.11 13.95
CA PHE A 105 8.89 -1.28 14.91
C PHE A 105 7.58 -0.76 14.33
N PRO A 106 6.57 -0.47 15.17
CA PRO A 106 5.34 0.18 14.72
C PRO A 106 5.66 1.50 13.99
N ASN A 107 5.00 1.72 12.85
CA ASN A 107 5.14 2.93 12.01
C ASN A 107 6.56 3.19 11.47
N GLU A 108 7.44 2.21 11.50
CA GLU A 108 8.77 2.34 10.93
C GLU A 108 8.68 2.46 9.40
N THR A 109 9.23 3.53 8.86
CA THR A 109 9.38 3.73 7.41
C THR A 109 10.83 3.52 7.00
N LEU A 110 11.07 2.62 6.06
CA LEU A 110 12.41 2.30 5.58
C LEU A 110 12.95 3.43 4.69
N PRO A 111 14.21 3.89 4.91
CA PRO A 111 14.71 5.12 4.31
C PRO A 111 15.18 4.99 2.86
N LYS A 112 15.61 3.81 2.41
CA LYS A 112 16.20 3.65 1.07
C LYS A 112 15.14 3.71 -0.05
N GLY A 113 15.54 4.13 -1.23
CA GLY A 113 14.67 4.18 -2.42
C GLY A 113 13.54 5.20 -2.33
N ARG A 114 13.65 6.20 -1.45
CA ARG A 114 12.62 7.22 -1.24
C ARG A 114 12.71 8.39 -2.22
N LYS A 115 11.65 9.17 -2.22
CA LYS A 115 11.26 10.25 -3.11
C LYS A 115 10.96 9.75 -4.52
N GLN A 116 10.14 8.68 -4.62
CA GLN A 116 9.65 8.26 -5.93
C GLN A 116 8.54 9.18 -6.45
N LYS A 117 7.60 9.52 -5.58
CA LYS A 117 6.51 10.48 -5.87
C LYS A 117 6.35 11.44 -4.70
N THR A 118 6.08 12.69 -5.02
CA THR A 118 5.79 13.74 -4.04
C THR A 118 4.50 14.45 -4.38
N THR A 119 3.84 15.03 -3.37
CA THR A 119 2.70 15.91 -3.59
C THR A 119 3.15 17.31 -3.97
N VAL A 120 2.23 18.13 -4.48
CA VAL A 120 2.51 19.54 -4.84
C VAL A 120 2.97 20.36 -3.62
N LEU A 121 2.56 19.96 -2.42
CA LEU A 121 2.86 20.65 -1.16
C LEU A 121 4.09 20.10 -0.43
N TYR A 122 4.74 19.07 -0.98
CA TYR A 122 5.84 18.37 -0.32
C TYR A 122 6.92 19.32 0.26
N ASP A 123 7.51 20.17 -0.58
CA ASP A 123 8.58 21.08 -0.14
C ASP A 123 8.10 22.09 0.91
N ARG A 124 6.85 22.53 0.78
CA ARG A 124 6.24 23.42 1.77
C ARG A 124 6.10 22.74 3.13
N PHE A 125 5.65 21.50 3.15
CA PHE A 125 5.50 20.72 4.38
C PHE A 125 6.86 20.42 5.02
N VAL A 126 7.85 20.01 4.24
CA VAL A 126 9.22 19.80 4.75
C VAL A 126 9.78 21.08 5.38
N ASN A 127 9.59 22.23 4.73
CA ASN A 127 10.02 23.52 5.26
C ASN A 127 9.27 23.94 6.55
N GLN A 128 8.07 23.39 6.78
CA GLN A 128 7.28 23.58 8.00
C GLN A 128 7.59 22.56 9.10
N GLY A 129 8.57 21.68 8.90
CA GLY A 129 8.97 20.68 9.89
C GLY A 129 8.21 19.35 9.77
N ALA A 130 7.60 19.06 8.62
CA ALA A 130 6.96 17.77 8.40
C ALA A 130 7.95 16.61 8.46
N VAL A 131 7.60 15.59 9.22
CA VAL A 131 8.21 14.27 9.18
C VAL A 131 7.48 13.45 8.13
N MET A 132 8.22 13.00 7.11
CA MET A 132 7.65 12.33 5.95
C MET A 132 7.74 10.81 6.08
N GLY A 133 6.67 10.12 5.73
CA GLY A 133 6.62 8.68 5.51
C GLY A 133 6.48 8.34 4.03
N ASP A 134 6.61 7.06 3.70
CA ASP A 134 6.41 6.53 2.35
C ASP A 134 5.23 5.56 2.33
N SER A 135 4.35 5.73 1.37
CA SER A 135 3.21 4.84 1.12
C SER A 135 3.11 4.56 -0.38
N PHE A 136 3.46 3.36 -0.79
CA PHE A 136 3.46 2.96 -2.22
C PHE A 136 4.20 3.95 -3.12
N GLY A 137 5.38 4.38 -2.69
CA GLY A 137 6.23 5.33 -3.38
C GLY A 137 5.82 6.79 -3.27
N LEU A 138 4.71 7.12 -2.62
CA LEU A 138 4.27 8.49 -2.38
C LEU A 138 4.68 8.97 -0.98
N GLU A 139 5.39 10.09 -0.94
CA GLU A 139 5.74 10.77 0.30
C GLU A 139 4.48 11.39 0.95
N ASN A 140 4.24 11.04 2.21
CA ASN A 140 3.10 11.54 2.99
C ASN A 140 3.59 12.15 4.29
N VAL A 141 2.90 13.19 4.75
CA VAL A 141 3.15 13.76 6.08
C VAL A 141 2.65 12.81 7.15
N LEU A 142 3.51 12.46 8.09
CA LEU A 142 3.15 11.70 9.27
C LEU A 142 2.72 12.64 10.41
N TRP A 143 3.52 13.68 10.69
CA TRP A 143 3.28 14.70 11.70
C TRP A 143 4.23 15.88 11.49
N PHE A 144 4.04 16.98 12.22
CA PHE A 144 4.88 18.18 12.16
C PHE A 144 5.66 18.39 13.46
N ALA A 145 6.99 18.54 13.33
CA ALA A 145 7.87 18.94 14.41
C ALA A 145 7.94 20.46 14.50
N ASN A 146 8.16 20.99 15.72
CA ASN A 146 8.34 22.43 15.93
C ASN A 146 9.74 22.93 15.55
N ASN A 147 10.70 22.02 15.44
CA ASN A 147 12.09 22.33 15.09
C ASN A 147 12.68 21.19 14.23
N LYS A 148 13.81 21.46 13.58
CA LYS A 148 14.47 20.51 12.70
C LYS A 148 15.11 19.32 13.44
N GLU A 149 15.48 19.52 14.68
CA GLU A 149 16.15 18.49 15.50
C GLU A 149 15.18 17.35 15.83
N ASP A 150 13.91 17.69 16.05
CA ASP A 150 12.86 16.73 16.34
C ASP A 150 12.18 16.17 15.08
N ALA A 151 12.47 16.72 13.89
CA ALA A 151 11.81 16.33 12.63
C ALA A 151 12.29 14.96 12.09
N HIS A 152 12.21 13.92 12.93
CA HIS A 152 12.54 12.54 12.54
C HIS A 152 11.77 11.54 13.40
N GLU A 153 11.50 10.36 12.84
CA GLU A 153 10.94 9.25 13.60
C GLU A 153 12.04 8.47 14.34
N GLU A 154 11.74 8.11 15.58
CA GLU A 154 12.55 7.19 16.37
C GLU A 154 11.79 5.87 16.53
N PRO A 155 12.26 4.78 15.91
CA PRO A 155 11.61 3.47 16.07
C PRO A 155 11.61 3.05 17.54
N THR A 156 10.43 2.79 18.09
CA THR A 156 10.26 2.38 19.48
C THR A 156 9.01 1.52 19.67
N ILE A 157 9.05 0.58 20.62
CA ILE A 157 7.88 -0.16 21.08
C ILE A 157 7.08 0.59 22.17
N LYS A 158 7.61 1.72 22.62
CA LYS A 158 6.94 2.61 23.56
C LYS A 158 6.19 3.70 22.79
N ARG A 159 5.57 4.63 23.49
CA ARG A 159 4.99 5.82 22.90
C ARG A 159 6.10 6.63 22.22
N SER A 160 5.93 6.89 20.93
CA SER A 160 6.91 7.64 20.15
C SER A 160 6.84 9.14 20.45
N ARG A 161 7.89 9.86 20.06
CA ARG A 161 7.96 11.33 20.17
C ARG A 161 6.81 12.03 19.44
N SER A 162 6.37 11.48 18.31
CA SER A 162 5.24 12.00 17.53
C SER A 162 3.97 12.20 18.35
N HIS A 163 3.77 11.41 19.42
CA HIS A 163 2.56 11.47 20.23
C HIS A 163 2.28 12.86 20.79
N ASP A 164 3.28 13.56 21.29
CA ASP A 164 3.10 14.88 21.91
C ASP A 164 2.77 15.96 20.86
N TYR A 165 3.32 15.82 19.65
CA TYR A 165 3.03 16.70 18.51
C TYR A 165 1.63 16.43 17.97
N VAL A 166 1.31 15.17 17.68
CA VAL A 166 -0.01 14.76 17.19
C VAL A 166 -1.11 15.09 18.18
N SER A 167 -0.87 14.97 19.50
CA SER A 167 -1.83 15.36 20.52
C SER A 167 -2.20 16.85 20.44
N LYS A 168 -1.22 17.72 20.19
CA LYS A 168 -1.46 19.16 20.00
C LYS A 168 -2.24 19.44 18.72
N GLU A 169 -1.92 18.76 17.62
CA GLU A 169 -2.66 18.87 16.36
C GLU A 169 -4.12 18.44 16.54
N VAL A 170 -4.36 17.32 17.21
CA VAL A 170 -5.72 16.83 17.51
C VAL A 170 -6.52 17.82 18.36
N ILE A 171 -5.91 18.39 19.40
CA ILE A 171 -6.56 19.40 20.24
C ILE A 171 -6.89 20.64 19.39
N ASN A 172 -5.93 21.10 18.57
CA ASN A 172 -6.16 22.26 17.70
C ASN A 172 -7.32 22.05 16.71
N VAL A 173 -7.42 20.86 16.10
CA VAL A 173 -8.54 20.54 15.20
C VAL A 173 -9.88 20.53 15.93
N ARG A 174 -9.91 20.10 17.21
CA ARG A 174 -11.13 20.07 18.01
C ARG A 174 -11.58 21.45 18.50
N GLU A 175 -10.65 22.31 18.83
CA GLU A 175 -10.93 23.62 19.44
C GLU A 175 -10.93 24.74 18.40
N ASN A 176 -10.27 24.56 17.28
CA ASN A 176 -10.09 25.58 16.24
C ASN A 176 -10.39 24.98 14.86
N VAL A 177 -9.44 25.10 13.93
CA VAL A 177 -9.54 24.60 12.55
C VAL A 177 -8.27 23.89 12.16
N GLY A 178 -8.40 22.81 11.37
CA GLY A 178 -7.29 22.07 10.79
C GLY A 178 -7.39 21.99 9.27
N LEU A 179 -6.23 21.85 8.62
CA LEU A 179 -6.10 21.57 7.20
C LEU A 179 -5.36 20.24 7.05
N ILE A 180 -5.91 19.33 6.25
CA ILE A 180 -5.28 18.04 5.96
C ILE A 180 -5.13 17.85 4.46
N GLU A 181 -3.98 17.33 4.01
CA GLU A 181 -3.78 16.91 2.64
C GLU A 181 -4.31 15.47 2.46
N VAL A 182 -5.13 15.27 1.45
CA VAL A 182 -5.71 13.96 1.08
C VAL A 182 -5.20 13.49 -0.31
N ALA A 183 -3.99 13.88 -0.67
CA ALA A 183 -3.38 13.55 -1.96
C ALA A 183 -3.11 12.04 -2.13
N ASN A 184 -2.99 11.30 -1.02
CA ASN A 184 -2.81 9.85 -0.99
C ASN A 184 -4.05 9.04 -1.41
N PHE A 185 -5.23 9.66 -1.48
CA PHE A 185 -6.39 9.03 -2.08
C PHE A 185 -6.33 9.15 -3.61
N SER A 186 -6.64 8.10 -4.32
CA SER A 186 -6.89 8.18 -5.77
C SER A 186 -8.17 8.95 -6.05
N LYS A 187 -8.21 9.66 -7.18
CA LYS A 187 -9.35 10.44 -7.64
C LYS A 187 -9.67 10.01 -9.06
N HIS A 188 -10.90 9.55 -9.28
CA HIS A 188 -11.36 9.10 -10.58
C HIS A 188 -12.57 9.92 -10.99
N GLU A 189 -12.49 10.57 -12.14
CA GLU A 189 -13.59 11.30 -12.74
C GLU A 189 -14.36 10.37 -13.69
N PHE A 190 -15.67 10.30 -13.50
CA PHE A 190 -16.61 9.61 -14.38
C PHE A 190 -17.55 10.64 -14.97
N LYS A 191 -17.53 10.79 -16.31
CA LYS A 191 -18.29 11.81 -17.01
C LYS A 191 -18.93 11.27 -18.28
N GLY A 192 -20.19 11.58 -18.48
CA GLY A 192 -20.94 11.19 -19.66
C GLY A 192 -22.32 10.62 -19.34
N PRO A 193 -23.15 10.39 -20.37
CA PRO A 193 -24.56 10.01 -20.20
C PRO A 193 -24.76 8.68 -19.46
N ASP A 194 -23.79 7.78 -19.53
CA ASP A 194 -23.85 6.47 -18.86
C ASP A 194 -23.10 6.43 -17.51
N ALA A 195 -22.48 7.52 -17.07
CA ALA A 195 -21.67 7.55 -15.86
C ALA A 195 -22.45 7.08 -14.61
N ARG A 196 -23.67 7.60 -14.42
CA ARG A 196 -24.54 7.18 -13.32
C ARG A 196 -24.89 5.70 -13.39
N LYS A 197 -25.28 5.21 -14.56
CA LYS A 197 -25.66 3.82 -14.78
C LYS A 197 -24.48 2.87 -14.53
N PHE A 198 -23.30 3.24 -14.99
CA PHE A 198 -22.08 2.48 -14.76
C PHE A 198 -21.75 2.40 -13.26
N LEU A 199 -21.74 3.54 -12.57
CA LEU A 199 -21.45 3.56 -11.14
C LEU A 199 -22.52 2.83 -10.31
N ASP A 200 -23.80 2.93 -10.67
CA ASP A 200 -24.89 2.20 -10.02
C ASP A 200 -24.77 0.68 -10.20
N HIS A 201 -24.14 0.24 -11.29
CA HIS A 201 -23.88 -1.17 -11.54
C HIS A 201 -22.73 -1.74 -10.67
N ILE A 202 -21.68 -0.97 -10.44
CA ILE A 202 -20.48 -1.45 -9.70
C ILE A 202 -20.53 -1.15 -8.21
N MET A 203 -21.32 -0.18 -7.77
CA MET A 203 -21.45 0.21 -6.37
C MET A 203 -22.61 -0.52 -5.70
N ALA A 204 -22.39 -1.05 -4.50
CA ALA A 204 -23.44 -1.74 -3.74
C ALA A 204 -24.38 -0.76 -2.99
N GLY A 205 -23.95 0.48 -2.80
CA GLY A 205 -24.73 1.54 -2.16
C GLY A 205 -25.48 2.40 -3.18
N ARG A 206 -26.51 3.14 -2.72
CA ARG A 206 -27.19 4.12 -3.56
C ARG A 206 -26.27 5.28 -3.90
N LEU A 207 -26.21 5.66 -5.16
CA LEU A 207 -25.47 6.83 -5.59
C LEU A 207 -26.09 8.13 -5.05
N PRO A 208 -25.24 9.12 -4.70
CA PRO A 208 -25.72 10.41 -4.22
C PRO A 208 -26.42 11.21 -5.33
N LYS A 209 -27.27 12.14 -4.91
CA LYS A 209 -27.86 13.16 -5.80
C LYS A 209 -26.82 14.24 -6.11
N PRO A 210 -27.01 15.05 -7.19
CA PRO A 210 -26.13 16.18 -7.48
C PRO A 210 -25.90 17.09 -6.26
N GLY A 211 -24.64 17.49 -6.06
CA GLY A 211 -24.20 18.28 -4.91
C GLY A 211 -24.08 17.49 -3.60
N ARG A 212 -24.17 16.17 -3.62
CA ARG A 212 -24.04 15.30 -2.44
C ARG A 212 -22.90 14.32 -2.57
N ILE A 213 -22.44 13.84 -1.42
CA ILE A 213 -21.38 12.82 -1.28
C ILE A 213 -21.96 11.67 -0.46
N SER A 214 -21.60 10.45 -0.81
CA SER A 214 -21.88 9.24 -0.02
C SER A 214 -20.70 8.29 -0.03
N LEU A 215 -20.55 7.53 1.04
CA LEU A 215 -19.68 6.36 1.07
C LEU A 215 -20.44 5.19 0.44
N SER A 216 -19.78 4.44 -0.43
CA SER A 216 -20.37 3.28 -1.10
C SER A 216 -19.34 2.17 -1.27
N PRO A 217 -19.63 0.95 -0.78
CA PRO A 217 -18.77 -0.20 -1.02
C PRO A 217 -18.91 -0.68 -2.46
N MET A 218 -17.81 -1.17 -3.01
CA MET A 218 -17.75 -1.93 -4.25
C MET A 218 -17.52 -3.40 -3.92
N LEU A 219 -18.32 -4.28 -4.49
CA LEU A 219 -18.28 -5.70 -4.21
C LEU A 219 -17.91 -6.50 -5.46
N SER A 220 -17.17 -7.60 -5.27
CA SER A 220 -17.00 -8.61 -6.30
C SER A 220 -18.33 -9.35 -6.58
N TYR A 221 -18.38 -10.11 -7.67
CA TYR A 221 -19.56 -10.93 -8.01
C TYR A 221 -19.87 -12.01 -6.94
N ARG A 222 -18.91 -12.34 -6.08
CA ARG A 222 -19.08 -13.23 -4.93
C ARG A 222 -19.48 -12.49 -3.64
N GLY A 223 -19.70 -11.18 -3.69
CA GLY A 223 -20.09 -10.36 -2.56
C GLY A 223 -18.94 -10.00 -1.61
N LYS A 224 -17.66 -10.20 -2.03
CA LYS A 224 -16.51 -9.74 -1.25
C LYS A 224 -16.29 -8.26 -1.44
N LEU A 225 -15.85 -7.57 -0.39
CA LEU A 225 -15.49 -6.16 -0.45
C LEU A 225 -14.24 -5.95 -1.31
N CYS A 226 -14.39 -5.26 -2.43
CA CYS A 226 -13.29 -4.86 -3.31
C CYS A 226 -12.78 -3.46 -3.03
N GLY A 227 -13.63 -2.58 -2.53
CA GLY A 227 -13.27 -1.22 -2.17
C GLY A 227 -14.36 -0.54 -1.36
N ASP A 228 -13.96 0.43 -0.57
CA ASP A 228 -14.84 1.32 0.18
C ASP A 228 -14.57 2.74 -0.30
N LEU A 229 -15.46 3.25 -1.14
CA LEU A 229 -15.22 4.41 -1.97
C LEU A 229 -16.14 5.56 -1.59
N THR A 230 -15.60 6.76 -1.59
CA THR A 230 -16.39 7.99 -1.47
C THR A 230 -16.81 8.46 -2.86
N VAL A 231 -18.11 8.54 -3.11
CA VAL A 231 -18.68 8.99 -4.38
C VAL A 231 -19.28 10.38 -4.19
N ALA A 232 -18.74 11.35 -4.90
CA ALA A 232 -19.30 12.71 -5.02
C ALA A 232 -20.02 12.85 -6.36
N CYS A 233 -21.28 13.25 -6.33
CA CYS A 233 -22.05 13.58 -7.52
C CYS A 233 -21.97 15.09 -7.77
N LEU A 234 -21.22 15.49 -8.78
CA LEU A 234 -21.04 16.89 -9.15
C LEU A 234 -22.21 17.39 -9.97
N ASP A 235 -22.69 16.56 -10.91
CA ASP A 235 -23.89 16.80 -11.73
C ASP A 235 -24.54 15.45 -12.06
N GLU A 236 -25.66 15.43 -12.77
CA GLU A 236 -26.41 14.22 -13.15
C GLU A 236 -25.53 13.18 -13.88
N ASN A 237 -24.59 13.62 -14.69
CA ASN A 237 -23.69 12.80 -15.49
C ASN A 237 -22.19 13.01 -15.15
N GLU A 238 -21.90 13.56 -13.96
CA GLU A 238 -20.53 13.85 -13.56
C GLU A 238 -20.30 13.47 -12.10
N PHE A 239 -19.33 12.59 -11.88
CA PHE A 239 -18.99 12.04 -10.58
C PHE A 239 -17.50 12.08 -10.34
N MET A 240 -17.11 12.31 -9.09
CA MET A 240 -15.77 12.09 -8.60
C MET A 240 -15.78 10.96 -7.57
N VAL A 241 -14.94 9.95 -7.78
CA VAL A 241 -14.82 8.81 -6.87
C VAL A 241 -13.45 8.84 -6.22
N PHE A 242 -13.43 8.71 -4.89
CA PHE A 242 -12.21 8.74 -4.08
C PHE A 242 -12.02 7.39 -3.38
N GLY A 243 -10.79 6.86 -3.40
CA GLY A 243 -10.47 5.62 -2.71
C GLY A 243 -8.98 5.45 -2.47
N LEU A 244 -8.62 4.54 -1.56
CA LEU A 244 -7.23 4.23 -1.27
C LEU A 244 -6.58 3.40 -2.39
N SER A 245 -7.36 2.58 -3.07
CA SER A 245 -6.90 1.80 -4.23
C SER A 245 -8.08 1.50 -5.15
N LEU A 246 -7.90 1.74 -6.44
CA LEU A 246 -8.86 1.39 -7.49
C LEU A 246 -8.20 0.51 -8.56
N ILE A 247 -7.20 -0.27 -8.20
CA ILE A 247 -6.43 -1.12 -9.11
C ILE A 247 -7.35 -2.07 -9.91
N HIS A 248 -8.47 -2.48 -9.32
CA HIS A 248 -9.41 -3.40 -9.96
C HIS A 248 -10.57 -2.75 -10.72
N ILE A 249 -10.68 -1.42 -10.72
CA ILE A 249 -11.77 -0.72 -11.45
C ILE A 249 -11.37 -0.35 -12.89
N SER A 250 -10.09 -0.24 -13.17
CA SER A 250 -9.60 0.35 -14.42
C SER A 250 -9.46 -0.60 -15.60
N GLU A 251 -9.71 -1.89 -15.43
CA GLU A 251 -9.67 -2.83 -16.54
C GLU A 251 -11.02 -3.53 -16.73
N PRO A 252 -11.81 -3.15 -17.75
CA PRO A 252 -12.91 -3.99 -18.20
C PRO A 252 -12.32 -5.27 -18.78
N THR A 253 -12.63 -6.40 -18.17
CA THR A 253 -12.34 -7.74 -18.67
C THR A 253 -13.01 -8.00 -19.99
#